data_0a41621cfc51659aa60bd9a9d9f168fb
#
_entry.id   0a41621cfc51659aa60bd9a9d9f168fb
#
_cell.length_a   1.000
_cell.length_b   1.000
_cell.length_c   1.000
_cell.angle_alpha   90.00
_cell.angle_beta   90.00
_cell.angle_gamma   90.00
#
_symmetry.space_group_name_H-M   'P 1'
#
loop_
_entity.id
_entity.type
_entity.pdbx_description
1 polymer ?
#
loop_
_entity_poly.entity_id
_entity_poly.type
_entity_poly.pdbx_seq_one_letter_code
_entity_poly.pdbx_strand_id
1 'polypeptide(L)'
;MVSISSIFWIHSAAHGIIALASSASLGTNKFLSQGRDGTVKLWDIGDGGLSRIPHLTIKTNSYHFCKLSLVKKPITWSKSKEENASRDCLRMELKGNSDTENLELRREETPSNHGSSESSEGKACPEEYVALSGEQPSEVEIWDLKSAKKFAQLPSNIPSSSSNVCDKNRGMCMALQLFLPSESQGFLNVLAGYEDGSMLWWDVRNPGTPVTPVKFHSEPVLSVCIDGFCKGGISGAADDKIVMYSLEHSTGTCMVKREINLERPGISGTSIRPDGKLAATAGWDHRVRIYNYRKGNALAILKYHHATCNAVTYSSDSKIMASASEDATVALWELYPPQNRN
;
A
#
# COMPACT_ATOMS: atom_id res chain seq x y z
N MET A 1 -25.16 -10.19 -19.55
CA MET A 1 -24.08 -9.97 -20.52
C MET A 1 -23.89 -8.48 -20.63
N VAL A 2 -22.82 -7.90 -20.07
CA VAL A 2 -22.57 -6.47 -20.16
C VAL A 2 -21.93 -6.21 -21.53
N SER A 3 -22.60 -5.49 -22.39
CA SER A 3 -22.06 -5.06 -23.68
C SER A 3 -21.05 -3.95 -23.47
N ILE A 4 -19.78 -4.18 -23.80
CA ILE A 4 -18.76 -3.12 -23.82
C ILE A 4 -18.96 -2.34 -25.11
N SER A 5 -19.55 -1.15 -25.00
CA SER A 5 -19.89 -0.29 -26.17
C SER A 5 -18.74 0.61 -26.63
N SER A 6 -17.59 0.64 -25.93
CA SER A 6 -16.46 1.46 -26.33
C SER A 6 -15.14 0.94 -25.76
N ILE A 7 -14.11 0.91 -26.60
CA ILE A 7 -12.72 0.58 -26.22
C ILE A 7 -11.99 1.91 -26.03
N PHE A 8 -11.42 2.11 -24.82
CA PHE A 8 -10.59 3.27 -24.51
C PHE A 8 -9.16 2.83 -24.23
N TRP A 9 -8.21 3.57 -24.79
CA TRP A 9 -6.79 3.39 -24.49
C TRP A 9 -6.45 4.15 -23.21
N ILE A 10 -6.36 3.43 -22.09
CA ILE A 10 -6.06 4.00 -20.77
C ILE A 10 -4.58 4.39 -20.65
N HIS A 11 -3.69 3.59 -21.22
CA HIS A 11 -2.24 3.79 -21.29
C HIS A 11 -1.75 3.68 -22.73
N SER A 12 -0.43 3.84 -22.94
CA SER A 12 0.18 3.63 -24.26
C SER A 12 -0.17 2.25 -24.82
N ALA A 13 -0.57 2.19 -26.07
CA ALA A 13 -0.90 0.91 -26.74
C ALA A 13 0.27 -0.08 -26.77
N ALA A 14 1.51 0.42 -26.69
CA ALA A 14 2.73 -0.40 -26.68
C ALA A 14 3.03 -1.00 -25.27
N HIS A 15 2.37 -0.53 -24.22
CA HIS A 15 2.68 -0.90 -22.85
C HIS A 15 1.41 -1.31 -22.11
N GLY A 16 1.40 -2.55 -21.59
CA GLY A 16 0.25 -3.09 -20.88
C GLY A 16 0.01 -2.41 -19.52
N ILE A 17 -1.22 -2.55 -19.02
CA ILE A 17 -1.58 -2.22 -17.62
C ILE A 17 -1.15 -3.39 -16.74
N ILE A 18 -0.46 -3.11 -15.65
CA ILE A 18 0.03 -4.12 -14.69
C ILE A 18 -0.76 -4.16 -13.39
N ALA A 19 -1.40 -3.06 -13.01
CA ALA A 19 -2.22 -3.03 -11.80
C ALA A 19 -3.40 -2.06 -11.92
N LEU A 20 -4.47 -2.43 -11.23
CA LEU A 20 -5.62 -1.58 -10.93
C LEU A 20 -5.79 -1.55 -9.42
N ALA A 21 -6.10 -0.39 -8.86
CA ALA A 21 -6.41 -0.25 -7.45
C ALA A 21 -7.58 0.70 -7.25
N SER A 22 -8.44 0.37 -6.29
CA SER A 22 -9.53 1.22 -5.84
C SER A 22 -9.53 1.28 -4.32
N SER A 23 -10.08 2.36 -3.77
CA SER A 23 -10.26 2.54 -2.34
C SER A 23 -11.54 3.33 -2.10
N ALA A 24 -12.26 2.99 -1.04
CA ALA A 24 -13.44 3.74 -0.63
C ALA A 24 -13.14 5.23 -0.35
N SER A 25 -11.91 5.56 -0.04
CA SER A 25 -11.45 6.92 0.21
C SER A 25 -11.21 7.73 -1.06
N LEU A 26 -10.78 7.08 -2.16
CA LEU A 26 -10.72 7.72 -3.48
C LEU A 26 -12.12 8.12 -3.98
N GLY A 27 -13.15 7.40 -3.52
CA GLY A 27 -14.52 7.50 -4.00
C GLY A 27 -14.97 6.17 -4.62
N THR A 28 -16.29 5.92 -4.57
CA THR A 28 -16.87 4.67 -5.10
C THR A 28 -16.77 4.55 -6.61
N ASN A 29 -16.54 5.66 -7.29
CA ASN A 29 -16.47 5.79 -8.73
C ASN A 29 -15.05 6.13 -9.25
N LYS A 30 -14.01 5.94 -8.44
CA LYS A 30 -12.62 6.24 -8.82
C LYS A 30 -11.72 5.02 -8.72
N PHE A 31 -10.74 4.93 -9.60
CA PHE A 31 -9.70 3.92 -9.53
C PHE A 31 -8.37 4.43 -10.10
N LEU A 32 -7.28 3.82 -9.64
CA LEU A 32 -5.94 4.00 -10.18
C LEU A 32 -5.63 2.90 -11.19
N SER A 33 -4.98 3.26 -12.28
CA SER A 33 -4.32 2.32 -13.18
C SER A 33 -2.82 2.58 -13.23
N GLN A 34 -2.03 1.52 -13.27
CA GLN A 34 -0.59 1.57 -13.43
C GLN A 34 -0.19 0.91 -14.74
N GLY A 35 0.50 1.67 -15.59
CA GLY A 35 1.05 1.17 -16.84
C GLY A 35 2.53 0.79 -16.71
N ARG A 36 2.99 -0.10 -17.57
CA ARG A 36 4.42 -0.37 -17.75
C ARG A 36 5.18 0.83 -18.30
N ASP A 37 4.47 1.80 -18.87
CA ASP A 37 4.99 3.06 -19.42
C ASP A 37 5.49 4.04 -18.35
N GLY A 38 5.54 3.63 -17.08
CA GLY A 38 5.96 4.48 -15.97
C GLY A 38 4.91 5.51 -15.55
N THR A 39 3.65 5.30 -15.91
CA THR A 39 2.57 6.19 -15.50
C THR A 39 1.59 5.53 -14.55
N VAL A 40 1.11 6.30 -13.56
CA VAL A 40 -0.04 5.97 -12.73
C VAL A 40 -1.10 7.03 -12.97
N LYS A 41 -2.32 6.61 -13.26
CA LYS A 41 -3.42 7.50 -13.62
C LYS A 41 -4.63 7.26 -12.73
N LEU A 42 -5.25 8.35 -12.26
CA LEU A 42 -6.51 8.33 -11.51
C LEU A 42 -7.66 8.64 -12.48
N TRP A 43 -8.68 7.83 -12.43
CA TRP A 43 -9.82 7.88 -13.34
C TRP A 43 -11.13 8.01 -12.58
N ASP A 44 -12.11 8.69 -13.20
CA ASP A 44 -13.48 8.75 -12.74
C ASP A 44 -14.37 7.85 -13.62
N ILE A 45 -15.30 7.15 -12.97
CA ILE A 45 -16.39 6.42 -13.62
C ILE A 45 -17.67 7.21 -13.37
N GLY A 46 -18.14 7.96 -14.37
CA GLY A 46 -19.40 8.71 -14.32
C GLY A 46 -20.55 7.93 -14.95
N ASP A 47 -21.73 8.57 -15.04
CA ASP A 47 -22.94 7.99 -15.64
C ASP A 47 -22.75 7.62 -17.11
N GLY A 48 -21.85 8.32 -17.82
CA GLY A 48 -21.46 8.03 -19.20
C GLY A 48 -20.35 6.98 -19.35
N GLY A 49 -19.92 6.33 -18.26
CA GLY A 49 -18.81 5.38 -18.23
C GLY A 49 -17.48 5.99 -17.80
N LEU A 50 -16.38 5.40 -18.26
CA LEU A 50 -15.04 5.84 -17.91
C LEU A 50 -14.70 7.19 -18.55
N SER A 51 -14.14 8.12 -17.76
CA SER A 51 -13.65 9.40 -18.26
C SER A 51 -12.56 9.20 -19.33
N ARG A 52 -12.57 10.05 -20.37
CA ARG A 52 -11.55 9.98 -21.44
C ARG A 52 -10.22 10.59 -21.03
N ILE A 53 -10.22 11.46 -20.03
CA ILE A 53 -9.03 12.17 -19.50
C ILE A 53 -8.88 11.74 -18.05
N PRO A 54 -7.68 11.31 -17.62
CA PRO A 54 -7.44 11.01 -16.23
C PRO A 54 -7.51 12.28 -15.38
N HIS A 55 -8.08 12.17 -14.18
CA HIS A 55 -8.13 13.24 -13.20
C HIS A 55 -6.73 13.64 -12.72
N LEU A 56 -5.84 12.66 -12.60
CA LEU A 56 -4.45 12.83 -12.18
C LEU A 56 -3.56 11.87 -12.98
N THR A 57 -2.35 12.34 -13.31
CA THR A 57 -1.30 11.49 -13.89
C THR A 57 0.00 11.72 -13.12
N ILE A 58 0.51 10.67 -12.51
CA ILE A 58 1.87 10.62 -11.96
C ILE A 58 2.76 9.99 -13.01
N LYS A 59 3.85 10.67 -13.36
CA LYS A 59 4.89 10.15 -14.25
C LYS A 59 6.11 9.82 -13.40
N THR A 60 6.49 8.55 -13.42
CA THR A 60 7.76 8.09 -12.86
C THR A 60 8.75 7.91 -14.01
N ASN A 61 10.05 8.00 -13.76
CA ASN A 61 11.06 7.75 -14.78
C ASN A 61 11.42 6.25 -14.86
N SER A 62 10.55 5.37 -14.37
CA SER A 62 10.83 3.95 -14.26
C SER A 62 9.86 3.12 -15.09
N TYR A 63 10.36 2.01 -15.62
CA TYR A 63 9.54 0.98 -16.24
C TYR A 63 9.02 0.05 -15.13
N HIS A 64 7.70 -0.04 -14.96
CA HIS A 64 7.13 -0.77 -13.84
C HIS A 64 7.03 -2.27 -14.12
N PHE A 65 7.54 -3.08 -13.20
CA PHE A 65 7.36 -4.53 -13.14
C PHE A 65 6.49 -4.93 -11.95
N CYS A 66 6.61 -4.24 -10.84
CA CYS A 66 5.91 -4.52 -9.60
C CYS A 66 4.58 -3.75 -9.54
N LYS A 67 3.55 -4.39 -8.98
CA LYS A 67 2.22 -3.80 -8.80
C LYS A 67 2.27 -2.70 -7.75
N LEU A 68 1.54 -1.60 -7.98
CA LEU A 68 1.40 -0.52 -6.99
C LEU A 68 0.72 -1.00 -5.71
N SER A 69 0.98 -0.29 -4.62
CA SER A 69 0.26 -0.46 -3.37
C SER A 69 -0.31 0.86 -2.88
N LEU A 70 -1.58 0.88 -2.54
CA LEU A 70 -2.33 2.05 -2.09
C LEU A 70 -2.65 1.93 -0.60
N VAL A 71 -2.50 3.03 0.14
CA VAL A 71 -2.91 3.13 1.54
C VAL A 71 -3.53 4.49 1.84
N LYS A 72 -4.49 4.48 2.76
CA LYS A 72 -5.13 5.68 3.32
C LYS A 72 -4.59 5.95 4.71
N LYS A 73 -4.18 7.20 4.97
CA LYS A 73 -3.80 7.65 6.30
C LYS A 73 -5.00 8.31 7.01
N PRO A 74 -5.36 7.90 8.24
CA PRO A 74 -6.43 8.52 9.00
C PRO A 74 -6.16 9.99 9.33
N ILE A 75 -7.18 10.84 9.25
CA ILE A 75 -7.09 12.30 9.49
C ILE A 75 -6.67 12.64 10.93
N THR A 76 -7.00 11.77 11.90
CA THR A 76 -6.77 12.00 13.33
C THR A 76 -5.31 12.15 13.75
N TRP A 77 -4.38 11.80 12.87
CA TRP A 77 -2.93 11.77 13.14
C TRP A 77 -2.20 13.07 12.78
N SER A 78 -2.83 13.96 12.02
CA SER A 78 -2.23 15.25 11.64
C SER A 78 -2.43 16.33 12.71
N LYS A 79 -3.51 16.28 13.50
CA LYS A 79 -3.80 17.32 14.53
C LYS A 79 -2.92 17.23 15.79
N SER A 80 -2.42 16.05 16.15
CA SER A 80 -1.61 15.89 17.38
C SER A 80 -0.15 16.37 17.25
N LYS A 81 0.37 16.58 16.03
CA LYS A 81 1.75 17.04 15.84
C LYS A 81 1.89 18.55 15.84
N GLU A 82 0.91 19.28 15.31
CA GLU A 82 0.95 20.74 15.30
C GLU A 82 0.73 21.34 16.70
N GLU A 83 -0.14 20.73 17.52
CA GLU A 83 -0.36 21.18 18.90
C GLU A 83 0.84 20.90 19.82
N ASN A 84 1.56 19.77 19.62
CA ASN A 84 2.75 19.46 20.42
C ASN A 84 3.99 20.26 19.97
N ALA A 85 4.14 20.53 18.68
CA ALA A 85 5.22 21.40 18.18
C ALA A 85 5.05 22.83 18.64
N SER A 86 3.82 23.35 18.70
CA SER A 86 3.53 24.70 19.22
C SER A 86 3.73 24.81 20.73
N ARG A 87 3.49 23.75 21.51
CA ARG A 87 3.74 23.72 22.95
C ARG A 87 5.21 23.61 23.30
N ASP A 88 6.00 22.88 22.53
CA ASP A 88 7.44 22.75 22.76
C ASP A 88 8.20 24.04 22.35
N CYS A 89 7.79 24.74 21.31
CA CYS A 89 8.34 26.06 20.96
C CYS A 89 8.05 27.11 22.03
N LEU A 90 6.84 27.15 22.60
CA LEU A 90 6.47 28.07 23.66
C LEU A 90 7.15 27.75 25.01
N ARG A 91 7.64 26.53 25.20
CA ARG A 91 8.34 26.12 26.42
C ARG A 91 9.83 26.43 26.40
N MET A 92 10.42 26.67 25.23
CA MET A 92 11.83 27.10 25.10
C MET A 92 12.02 28.61 25.20
N GLU A 93 10.98 29.42 24.95
CA GLU A 93 11.08 30.89 25.06
C GLU A 93 10.86 31.44 26.46
N LEU A 94 10.43 30.62 27.44
CA LEU A 94 10.15 31.05 28.83
C LEU A 94 11.27 30.76 29.84
N LYS A 95 12.50 30.49 29.38
CA LYS A 95 13.68 30.39 30.24
C LYS A 95 14.72 31.46 29.88
N GLY A 96 14.40 32.70 30.12
CA GLY A 96 15.35 33.79 29.99
C GLY A 96 14.76 35.10 30.50
N ASN A 97 15.22 35.47 31.70
CA ASN A 97 15.14 36.76 32.38
C ASN A 97 13.94 37.05 33.27
N SER A 98 14.20 36.83 34.55
CA SER A 98 13.66 37.62 35.67
C SER A 98 14.26 39.02 35.62
N ASP A 99 13.44 40.08 35.64
CA ASP A 99 13.51 41.17 36.62
C ASP A 99 12.50 42.28 36.25
N THR A 100 11.69 42.61 37.27
CA THR A 100 11.09 43.94 37.61
C THR A 100 10.26 44.70 36.58
N GLU A 101 9.04 44.98 36.86
CA GLU A 101 8.39 46.12 37.48
C GLU A 101 6.91 46.24 37.08
N ASN A 102 6.10 46.57 38.09
CA ASN A 102 4.69 46.92 38.04
C ASN A 102 4.40 48.09 37.12
N LEU A 103 3.28 48.04 36.40
CA LEU A 103 2.40 49.19 36.17
C LEU A 103 1.00 48.71 35.72
N GLU A 104 0.03 49.00 36.60
CA GLU A 104 -1.40 49.03 36.28
C GLU A 104 -1.71 50.04 35.19
N LEU A 105 -2.63 49.78 34.28
CA LEU A 105 -3.68 50.74 33.89
C LEU A 105 -4.67 50.18 32.85
N ARG A 106 -5.91 50.19 33.31
CA ARG A 106 -7.19 50.50 32.67
C ARG A 106 -7.70 49.72 31.46
N ARG A 107 -8.84 49.11 31.76
CA ARG A 107 -9.91 48.71 30.82
C ARG A 107 -10.42 49.97 30.06
N GLU A 108 -10.62 49.81 28.76
CA GLU A 108 -11.70 50.49 28.03
C GLU A 108 -12.41 49.47 27.14
N GLU A 109 -13.70 49.31 27.43
CA GLU A 109 -14.69 48.58 26.63
C GLU A 109 -15.17 49.54 25.52
N THR A 110 -15.26 49.05 24.29
CA THR A 110 -16.24 49.59 23.32
C THR A 110 -16.71 48.44 22.37
N PRO A 111 -17.93 48.56 21.80
CA PRO A 111 -18.80 47.39 21.59
C PRO A 111 -18.85 46.90 20.13
N SER A 112 -19.18 45.60 20.08
CA SER A 112 -19.92 44.85 19.03
C SER A 112 -20.13 45.47 17.67
N ASN A 113 -19.67 44.77 16.65
CA ASN A 113 -20.40 44.68 15.39
C ASN A 113 -20.42 43.23 14.90
N HIS A 114 -21.63 42.71 14.77
CA HIS A 114 -21.89 41.40 14.19
C HIS A 114 -21.56 41.37 12.71
N GLY A 115 -20.60 40.57 12.34
CA GLY A 115 -20.36 40.12 10.99
C GLY A 115 -20.20 38.60 11.04
N SER A 116 -21.28 37.88 10.78
CA SER A 116 -21.27 36.42 10.58
C SER A 116 -20.46 36.09 9.31
N SER A 117 -19.18 35.86 9.46
CA SER A 117 -18.40 35.11 8.47
C SER A 117 -18.45 33.65 8.87
N GLU A 118 -19.30 32.88 8.21
CA GLU A 118 -19.20 31.42 8.19
C GLU A 118 -17.77 31.04 7.73
N SER A 119 -16.92 30.75 8.70
CA SER A 119 -15.67 30.04 8.43
C SER A 119 -16.05 28.63 7.96
N SER A 120 -15.97 28.42 6.65
CA SER A 120 -16.00 27.08 6.08
C SER A 120 -14.86 26.30 6.73
N GLU A 121 -15.20 25.50 7.76
CA GLU A 121 -14.31 24.49 8.30
C GLU A 121 -13.92 23.60 7.12
N GLY A 122 -12.71 23.79 6.59
CA GLY A 122 -12.15 22.95 5.55
C GLY A 122 -12.12 21.50 6.08
N LYS A 123 -13.05 20.68 5.64
CA LYS A 123 -13.00 19.23 5.88
C LYS A 123 -11.64 18.74 5.43
N ALA A 124 -10.76 18.42 6.37
CA ALA A 124 -9.46 17.84 6.07
C ALA A 124 -9.69 16.55 5.26
N CYS A 125 -9.31 16.56 3.99
CA CYS A 125 -9.40 15.37 3.14
C CYS A 125 -8.39 14.34 3.64
N PRO A 126 -8.75 13.04 3.67
CA PRO A 126 -7.82 12.00 4.01
C PRO A 126 -6.61 12.01 3.08
N GLU A 127 -5.43 11.79 3.63
CA GLU A 127 -4.20 11.64 2.86
C GLU A 127 -4.12 10.23 2.28
N GLU A 128 -3.81 10.10 1.02
CA GLU A 128 -3.66 8.84 0.31
C GLU A 128 -2.30 8.76 -0.34
N TYR A 129 -1.63 7.64 -0.11
CA TYR A 129 -0.30 7.38 -0.60
C TYR A 129 -0.29 6.16 -1.49
N VAL A 130 0.51 6.22 -2.55
CA VAL A 130 0.79 5.09 -3.43
C VAL A 130 2.29 4.80 -3.41
N ALA A 131 2.65 3.52 -3.21
CA ALA A 131 4.02 3.05 -3.34
C ALA A 131 4.21 2.36 -4.70
N LEU A 132 5.36 2.59 -5.30
CA LEU A 132 5.78 2.13 -6.62
C LEU A 132 7.24 1.69 -6.58
N SER A 133 7.67 0.87 -7.54
CA SER A 133 9.11 0.69 -7.81
C SER A 133 9.72 2.02 -8.27
N GLY A 134 10.92 2.33 -7.77
CA GLY A 134 11.59 3.58 -8.05
C GLY A 134 12.32 3.63 -9.40
N GLU A 135 13.02 4.72 -9.64
CA GLU A 135 13.83 4.92 -10.84
C GLU A 135 15.00 3.91 -10.90
N GLN A 136 15.64 3.65 -9.76
CA GLN A 136 16.61 2.57 -9.65
C GLN A 136 15.87 1.25 -9.38
N PRO A 137 16.33 0.13 -9.93
CA PRO A 137 15.60 -1.14 -9.86
C PRO A 137 15.27 -1.62 -8.44
N SER A 138 16.14 -1.37 -7.47
CA SER A 138 15.97 -1.80 -6.08
C SER A 138 15.26 -0.78 -5.19
N GLU A 139 14.88 0.38 -5.72
CA GLU A 139 14.24 1.45 -4.96
C GLU A 139 12.72 1.32 -4.92
N VAL A 140 12.13 1.86 -3.86
CA VAL A 140 10.69 2.07 -3.72
C VAL A 140 10.42 3.55 -3.55
N GLU A 141 9.49 4.08 -4.31
CA GLU A 141 9.01 5.45 -4.21
C GLU A 141 7.60 5.49 -3.62
N ILE A 142 7.37 6.45 -2.73
CA ILE A 142 6.05 6.72 -2.17
C ILE A 142 5.60 8.08 -2.65
N TRP A 143 4.41 8.15 -3.22
CA TRP A 143 3.82 9.35 -3.78
C TRP A 143 2.55 9.73 -3.05
N ASP A 144 2.38 11.02 -2.77
CA ASP A 144 1.12 11.59 -2.28
C ASP A 144 0.18 11.83 -3.46
N LEU A 145 -0.99 11.19 -3.45
CA LEU A 145 -1.97 11.30 -4.54
C LEU A 145 -2.63 12.68 -4.61
N LYS A 146 -2.71 13.42 -3.51
CA LYS A 146 -3.33 14.74 -3.50
C LYS A 146 -2.45 15.78 -4.18
N SER A 147 -1.17 15.78 -3.88
CA SER A 147 -0.19 16.74 -4.43
C SER A 147 0.48 16.25 -5.71
N ALA A 148 0.35 14.97 -6.06
CA ALA A 148 1.10 14.29 -7.13
C ALA A 148 2.62 14.43 -6.97
N LYS A 149 3.11 14.54 -5.72
CA LYS A 149 4.54 14.69 -5.43
C LYS A 149 5.10 13.45 -4.77
N LYS A 150 6.38 13.20 -5.01
CA LYS A 150 7.13 12.16 -4.31
C LYS A 150 7.21 12.54 -2.83
N PHE A 151 6.71 11.68 -1.95
CA PHE A 151 6.70 11.85 -0.51
C PHE A 151 7.97 11.27 0.13
N ALA A 152 8.40 10.09 -0.30
CA ALA A 152 9.60 9.41 0.20
C ALA A 152 10.20 8.48 -0.85
N GLN A 153 11.47 8.13 -0.65
CA GLN A 153 12.23 7.15 -1.45
C GLN A 153 12.99 6.22 -0.49
N LEU A 154 12.99 4.92 -0.78
CA LEU A 154 13.59 3.89 0.04
C LEU A 154 14.54 3.01 -0.81
N PRO A 155 15.84 2.92 -0.47
CA PRO A 155 16.52 3.74 0.52
C PRO A 155 16.60 5.22 0.11
N SER A 156 16.71 6.11 1.09
CA SER A 156 16.96 7.52 0.80
C SER A 156 18.41 7.72 0.35
N ASN A 157 18.61 8.61 -0.62
CA ASN A 157 19.94 8.96 -1.15
C ASN A 157 20.79 9.83 -0.19
N ILE A 158 20.40 9.96 1.07
CA ILE A 158 21.18 10.69 2.06
C ILE A 158 22.42 9.85 2.39
N PRO A 159 23.64 10.35 2.16
CA PRO A 159 24.84 9.62 2.51
C PRO A 159 24.94 9.49 4.03
N SER A 160 24.43 8.39 4.57
CA SER A 160 24.71 8.00 5.94
C SER A 160 26.10 7.38 5.97
N SER A 161 26.93 7.80 6.92
CA SER A 161 28.32 7.41 7.10
C SER A 161 28.54 5.90 7.41
N SER A 162 27.51 5.08 7.32
CA SER A 162 27.56 3.63 7.51
C SER A 162 26.90 2.90 6.33
N SER A 163 27.57 2.95 5.18
CA SER A 163 27.07 2.43 3.89
C SER A 163 27.18 0.90 3.71
N ASN A 164 27.12 0.09 4.75
CA ASN A 164 27.43 -1.35 4.65
C ASN A 164 26.25 -2.31 4.66
N VAL A 165 24.98 -1.85 4.63
CA VAL A 165 23.83 -2.76 4.84
C VAL A 165 22.86 -2.84 3.66
N CYS A 166 22.98 -1.98 2.67
CA CYS A 166 22.14 -2.09 1.48
C CYS A 166 22.95 -2.72 0.34
N ASP A 167 23.01 -4.06 0.34
CA ASP A 167 23.61 -4.80 -0.78
C ASP A 167 22.97 -4.35 -2.08
N LYS A 168 23.76 -3.67 -2.92
CA LYS A 168 23.35 -3.19 -4.26
C LYS A 168 22.98 -4.32 -5.23
N ASN A 169 23.04 -5.55 -4.79
CA ASN A 169 22.95 -6.75 -5.64
C ASN A 169 21.63 -7.53 -5.47
N ARG A 170 20.56 -6.91 -4.94
CA ARG A 170 19.27 -7.59 -4.74
C ARG A 170 18.43 -7.74 -6.00
N GLY A 171 18.85 -7.07 -7.08
CA GLY A 171 18.02 -6.97 -8.28
C GLY A 171 16.82 -6.03 -8.12
N MET A 172 15.82 -6.24 -8.93
CA MET A 172 14.64 -5.38 -9.03
C MET A 172 13.67 -5.61 -7.87
N CYS A 173 12.98 -4.54 -7.45
CA CYS A 173 11.79 -4.64 -6.61
C CYS A 173 10.65 -5.24 -7.44
N MET A 174 10.25 -6.47 -7.11
CA MET A 174 9.27 -7.25 -7.87
C MET A 174 7.88 -7.27 -7.23
N ALA A 175 7.81 -7.04 -5.92
CA ALA A 175 6.56 -6.96 -5.17
C ALA A 175 6.69 -5.97 -4.03
N LEU A 176 5.62 -5.25 -3.71
CA LEU A 176 5.61 -4.34 -2.57
C LEU A 176 4.21 -4.21 -1.97
N GLN A 177 4.18 -3.90 -0.69
CA GLN A 177 2.96 -3.43 -0.02
C GLN A 177 3.26 -2.32 0.96
N LEU A 178 2.53 -1.23 0.80
CA LEU A 178 2.46 -0.11 1.73
C LEU A 178 1.39 -0.43 2.78
N PHE A 179 1.69 -0.21 4.05
CA PHE A 179 0.77 -0.48 5.15
C PHE A 179 0.97 0.46 6.33
N LEU A 180 -0.01 0.51 7.23
CA LEU A 180 -0.04 1.44 8.34
C LEU A 180 -0.31 0.69 9.64
N PRO A 181 0.72 0.22 10.34
CA PRO A 181 0.56 -0.43 11.63
C PRO A 181 0.00 0.52 12.69
N SER A 182 -0.88 0.02 13.56
CA SER A 182 -1.37 0.79 14.71
C SER A 182 -0.24 1.24 15.63
N GLU A 183 0.74 0.38 15.81
CA GLU A 183 1.93 0.60 16.66
C GLU A 183 2.87 1.67 16.09
N SER A 184 2.82 1.95 14.78
CA SER A 184 3.66 2.97 14.13
C SER A 184 3.19 4.40 14.37
N GLN A 185 2.16 4.61 15.18
CA GLN A 185 1.58 5.93 15.43
C GLN A 185 1.23 6.70 14.14
N GLY A 186 0.77 6.00 13.08
CA GLY A 186 0.39 6.57 11.79
C GLY A 186 1.53 6.80 10.81
N PHE A 187 2.70 6.24 11.08
CA PHE A 187 3.77 6.27 10.11
C PHE A 187 3.68 5.08 9.16
N LEU A 188 3.91 5.40 7.90
CA LEU A 188 3.87 4.43 6.81
C LEU A 188 5.01 3.41 6.94
N ASN A 189 4.70 2.17 6.64
CA ASN A 189 5.64 1.09 6.50
C ASN A 189 5.52 0.46 5.12
N VAL A 190 6.61 -0.10 4.61
CA VAL A 190 6.66 -0.80 3.33
C VAL A 190 7.31 -2.16 3.53
N LEU A 191 6.72 -3.20 2.99
CA LEU A 191 7.38 -4.48 2.75
C LEU A 191 7.62 -4.61 1.26
N ALA A 192 8.88 -4.75 0.86
CA ALA A 192 9.31 -4.88 -0.53
C ALA A 192 10.00 -6.23 -0.74
N GLY A 193 9.63 -6.96 -1.78
CA GLY A 193 10.23 -8.22 -2.21
C GLY A 193 11.04 -8.02 -3.48
N TYR A 194 12.16 -8.72 -3.58
CA TYR A 194 13.20 -8.51 -4.59
C TYR A 194 13.46 -9.74 -5.44
N GLU A 195 14.20 -9.50 -6.53
CA GLU A 195 14.56 -10.52 -7.52
C GLU A 195 15.45 -11.63 -6.94
N ASP A 196 16.27 -11.32 -5.94
CA ASP A 196 17.11 -12.31 -5.25
C ASP A 196 16.37 -13.20 -4.22
N GLY A 197 15.04 -13.04 -4.07
CA GLY A 197 14.22 -13.76 -3.09
C GLY A 197 14.20 -13.14 -1.70
N SER A 198 14.88 -12.01 -1.50
CA SER A 198 14.85 -11.27 -0.24
C SER A 198 13.62 -10.37 -0.12
N MET A 199 13.25 -10.05 1.12
CA MET A 199 12.24 -9.04 1.44
C MET A 199 12.80 -8.05 2.44
N LEU A 200 12.50 -6.77 2.26
CA LEU A 200 12.90 -5.69 3.16
C LEU A 200 11.68 -5.02 3.76
N TRP A 201 11.65 -4.94 5.07
CA TRP A 201 10.67 -4.15 5.79
C TRP A 201 11.25 -2.78 6.13
N TRP A 202 10.54 -1.73 5.73
CA TRP A 202 10.93 -0.33 5.92
C TRP A 202 9.94 0.41 6.80
N ASP A 203 10.46 1.26 7.69
CA ASP A 203 9.72 2.35 8.31
C ASP A 203 10.09 3.66 7.61
N VAL A 204 9.10 4.36 7.07
CA VAL A 204 9.31 5.58 6.26
C VAL A 204 9.92 6.72 7.09
N ARG A 205 9.86 6.66 8.42
CA ARG A 205 10.59 7.60 9.31
C ARG A 205 12.10 7.47 9.21
N ASN A 206 12.57 6.26 8.90
CA ASN A 206 13.99 5.97 8.76
C ASN A 206 14.30 5.40 7.37
N PRO A 207 14.22 6.24 6.33
CA PRO A 207 14.31 5.77 4.95
C PRO A 207 15.72 5.34 4.52
N GLY A 208 16.74 5.54 5.36
CA GLY A 208 18.13 5.15 5.06
C GLY A 208 18.45 3.69 5.34
N THR A 209 17.70 3.04 6.26
CA THR A 209 17.95 1.65 6.66
C THR A 209 16.65 0.88 6.84
N PRO A 210 16.57 -0.38 6.35
CA PRO A 210 15.39 -1.20 6.60
C PRO A 210 15.30 -1.58 8.08
N VAL A 211 14.07 -1.77 8.57
CA VAL A 211 13.79 -2.30 9.91
C VAL A 211 14.38 -3.71 10.03
N THR A 212 14.13 -4.55 9.04
CA THR A 212 14.73 -5.88 8.96
C THR A 212 14.80 -6.37 7.50
N PRO A 213 15.91 -6.97 7.11
CA PRO A 213 16.02 -7.78 5.90
C PRO A 213 15.75 -9.25 6.23
N VAL A 214 15.02 -9.95 5.36
CA VAL A 214 14.80 -11.39 5.43
C VAL A 214 14.94 -12.03 4.05
N LYS A 215 15.32 -13.30 4.00
CA LYS A 215 15.36 -14.09 2.77
C LYS A 215 14.62 -15.39 2.97
N PHE A 216 13.34 -15.41 2.57
CA PHE A 216 12.48 -16.59 2.72
C PHE A 216 12.39 -17.40 1.42
N HIS A 217 12.64 -16.77 0.28
CA HIS A 217 12.55 -17.37 -1.04
C HIS A 217 13.94 -17.54 -1.67
N SER A 218 14.06 -18.51 -2.56
CA SER A 218 15.28 -18.75 -3.36
C SER A 218 15.24 -18.08 -4.74
N GLU A 219 14.04 -17.67 -5.17
CA GLU A 219 13.75 -17.09 -6.47
C GLU A 219 13.00 -15.75 -6.28
N PRO A 220 12.82 -14.92 -7.33
CA PRO A 220 12.17 -13.62 -7.26
C PRO A 220 10.83 -13.64 -6.51
N VAL A 221 10.65 -12.72 -5.55
CA VAL A 221 9.41 -12.55 -4.80
C VAL A 221 8.41 -11.81 -5.68
N LEU A 222 7.39 -12.50 -6.18
CA LEU A 222 6.44 -11.96 -7.15
C LEU A 222 5.19 -11.32 -6.51
N SER A 223 4.90 -11.67 -5.27
CA SER A 223 3.74 -11.13 -4.56
C SER A 223 3.94 -11.14 -3.05
N VAL A 224 3.50 -10.06 -2.40
CA VAL A 224 3.42 -9.94 -0.94
C VAL A 224 2.03 -9.42 -0.57
N CYS A 225 1.49 -9.91 0.55
CA CYS A 225 0.23 -9.41 1.11
C CYS A 225 0.32 -9.40 2.63
N ILE A 226 0.08 -8.23 3.23
CA ILE A 226 0.02 -8.01 4.68
C ILE A 226 -1.44 -8.14 5.12
N ASP A 227 -1.68 -8.72 6.29
CA ASP A 227 -3.03 -8.83 6.86
C ASP A 227 -3.56 -7.47 7.34
N GLY A 228 -4.87 -7.36 7.49
CA GLY A 228 -5.54 -6.12 7.90
C GLY A 228 -5.16 -5.61 9.30
N PHE A 229 -4.49 -6.43 10.11
CA PHE A 229 -3.97 -6.06 11.43
C PHE A 229 -2.49 -5.66 11.40
N CYS A 230 -1.84 -5.76 10.24
CA CYS A 230 -0.41 -5.51 10.04
C CYS A 230 0.51 -6.38 10.93
N LYS A 231 0.03 -7.56 11.36
CA LYS A 231 0.76 -8.49 12.25
C LYS A 231 1.40 -9.67 11.53
N GLY A 232 1.27 -9.73 10.24
CA GLY A 232 1.85 -10.76 9.40
C GLY A 232 1.35 -10.68 7.98
N GLY A 233 1.71 -11.69 7.20
CA GLY A 233 1.35 -11.72 5.80
C GLY A 233 1.64 -13.04 5.13
N ILE A 234 1.53 -13.01 3.81
CA ILE A 234 1.82 -14.11 2.91
C ILE A 234 2.65 -13.60 1.74
N SER A 235 3.64 -14.36 1.33
CA SER A 235 4.43 -14.10 0.11
C SER A 235 4.41 -15.30 -0.82
N GLY A 236 4.53 -15.02 -2.10
CA GLY A 236 4.71 -15.97 -3.17
C GLY A 236 5.82 -15.51 -4.10
N ALA A 237 6.54 -16.47 -4.64
CA ALA A 237 7.72 -16.24 -5.48
C ALA A 237 7.71 -17.12 -6.73
N ALA A 238 8.77 -17.03 -7.53
CA ALA A 238 8.99 -17.91 -8.65
C ALA A 238 9.47 -19.30 -8.22
N ASP A 239 9.76 -19.51 -6.93
CA ASP A 239 10.07 -20.82 -6.35
C ASP A 239 8.80 -21.67 -6.11
N ASP A 240 9.00 -22.84 -5.52
CA ASP A 240 7.96 -23.84 -5.28
C ASP A 240 7.31 -23.73 -3.90
N LYS A 241 7.36 -22.57 -3.25
CA LYS A 241 6.76 -22.41 -1.91
C LYS A 241 5.97 -21.10 -1.74
N ILE A 242 5.06 -21.16 -0.80
CA ILE A 242 4.34 -20.03 -0.23
C ILE A 242 4.82 -19.88 1.21
N VAL A 243 5.11 -18.64 1.63
CA VAL A 243 5.55 -18.37 2.98
C VAL A 243 4.52 -17.48 3.70
N MET A 244 4.04 -17.94 4.84
CA MET A 244 3.26 -17.16 5.78
C MET A 244 4.19 -16.71 6.91
N TYR A 245 4.19 -15.42 7.22
CA TYR A 245 5.10 -14.81 8.19
C TYR A 245 4.39 -13.92 9.21
N SER A 246 5.08 -13.63 10.33
CA SER A 246 4.67 -12.63 11.32
C SER A 246 5.54 -11.40 11.25
N LEU A 247 4.93 -10.26 11.55
CA LEU A 247 5.60 -8.99 11.77
C LEU A 247 5.42 -8.61 13.24
N GLU A 248 6.53 -8.45 13.96
CA GLU A 248 6.53 -7.99 15.34
C GLU A 248 7.10 -6.58 15.38
N HIS A 249 6.22 -5.59 15.55
CA HIS A 249 6.57 -4.18 15.43
C HIS A 249 7.42 -3.68 16.57
N SER A 250 7.28 -4.26 17.77
CA SER A 250 8.04 -3.85 18.97
C SER A 250 9.51 -4.19 18.85
N THR A 251 9.84 -5.29 18.22
CA THR A 251 11.23 -5.79 18.04
C THR A 251 11.76 -5.57 16.63
N GLY A 252 10.91 -5.16 15.68
CA GLY A 252 11.27 -5.03 14.28
C GLY A 252 11.60 -6.37 13.62
N THR A 253 10.97 -7.48 14.04
CA THR A 253 11.30 -8.81 13.50
C THR A 253 10.23 -9.33 12.56
N CYS A 254 10.69 -10.01 11.50
CA CYS A 254 9.86 -10.74 10.54
C CYS A 254 10.25 -12.22 10.57
N MET A 255 9.31 -13.08 10.92
CA MET A 255 9.59 -14.50 11.14
C MET A 255 8.62 -15.39 10.37
N VAL A 256 9.15 -16.50 9.82
CA VAL A 256 8.33 -17.52 9.16
C VAL A 256 7.42 -18.18 10.18
N LYS A 257 6.12 -18.18 9.92
CA LYS A 257 5.11 -18.97 10.65
C LYS A 257 4.90 -20.32 10.00
N ARG A 258 4.89 -20.35 8.67
CA ARG A 258 4.65 -21.56 7.91
C ARG A 258 5.19 -21.43 6.50
N GLU A 259 5.79 -22.52 6.01
CA GLU A 259 6.08 -22.75 4.59
C GLU A 259 5.13 -23.80 4.03
N ILE A 260 4.66 -23.61 2.82
CA ILE A 260 3.77 -24.52 2.10
C ILE A 260 4.42 -24.83 0.76
N ASN A 261 4.88 -26.05 0.60
CA ASN A 261 5.51 -26.51 -0.64
C ASN A 261 4.44 -26.78 -1.70
N LEU A 262 4.75 -26.43 -2.92
CA LEU A 262 3.92 -26.60 -4.10
C LEU A 262 4.53 -27.67 -5.01
N GLU A 263 3.68 -28.39 -5.75
CA GLU A 263 4.15 -29.33 -6.78
C GLU A 263 4.76 -28.63 -8.00
N ARG A 264 4.35 -27.39 -8.25
CA ARG A 264 4.81 -26.57 -9.38
C ARG A 264 5.12 -25.16 -8.89
N PRO A 265 6.24 -24.57 -9.34
CA PRO A 265 6.68 -23.25 -8.91
C PRO A 265 5.82 -22.14 -9.51
N GLY A 266 5.94 -20.95 -8.92
CA GLY A 266 5.45 -19.70 -9.44
C GLY A 266 4.10 -19.28 -8.85
N ILE A 267 4.14 -18.29 -7.94
CA ILE A 267 2.97 -17.62 -7.38
C ILE A 267 3.05 -16.13 -7.72
N SER A 268 2.26 -15.70 -8.68
CA SER A 268 2.18 -14.32 -9.19
C SER A 268 1.26 -13.39 -8.41
N GLY A 269 0.40 -13.93 -7.55
CA GLY A 269 -0.55 -13.14 -6.79
C GLY A 269 -0.90 -13.78 -5.45
N THR A 270 -0.97 -12.95 -4.41
CA THR A 270 -1.41 -13.33 -3.07
C THR A 270 -2.42 -12.33 -2.55
N SER A 271 -3.40 -12.77 -1.78
CA SER A 271 -4.38 -11.90 -1.14
C SER A 271 -4.86 -12.53 0.16
N ILE A 272 -5.01 -11.72 1.20
CA ILE A 272 -5.62 -12.12 2.47
C ILE A 272 -6.99 -11.47 2.57
N ARG A 273 -8.01 -12.26 2.91
CA ARG A 273 -9.37 -11.75 3.09
C ARG A 273 -9.39 -10.77 4.27
N PRO A 274 -10.12 -9.65 4.19
CA PRO A 274 -10.12 -8.61 5.23
C PRO A 274 -10.43 -9.11 6.64
N ASP A 275 -11.22 -10.19 6.78
CA ASP A 275 -11.51 -10.82 8.07
C ASP A 275 -10.35 -11.65 8.66
N GLY A 276 -9.22 -11.77 7.96
CA GLY A 276 -8.04 -12.53 8.38
C GLY A 276 -8.26 -14.04 8.52
N LYS A 277 -9.29 -14.61 7.87
CA LYS A 277 -9.57 -16.05 7.95
C LYS A 277 -9.02 -16.84 6.78
N LEU A 278 -9.07 -16.28 5.58
CA LEU A 278 -8.64 -16.92 4.35
C LEU A 278 -7.49 -16.17 3.69
N ALA A 279 -6.63 -16.91 3.03
CA ALA A 279 -5.67 -16.41 2.07
C ALA A 279 -5.88 -17.10 0.73
N ALA A 280 -5.61 -16.40 -0.36
CA ALA A 280 -5.68 -16.92 -1.71
C ALA A 280 -4.36 -16.67 -2.44
N THR A 281 -4.00 -17.60 -3.34
CA THR A 281 -2.82 -17.48 -4.20
C THR A 281 -3.19 -17.78 -5.64
N ALA A 282 -2.59 -17.02 -6.57
CA ALA A 282 -2.70 -17.21 -8.02
C ALA A 282 -1.40 -17.80 -8.54
N GLY A 283 -1.46 -19.00 -9.15
CA GLY A 283 -0.28 -19.76 -9.59
C GLY A 283 -0.08 -19.77 -11.09
N TRP A 284 1.17 -19.98 -11.53
CA TRP A 284 1.53 -20.19 -12.92
C TRP A 284 0.96 -21.50 -13.48
N ASP A 285 0.63 -22.42 -12.59
CA ASP A 285 -0.01 -23.70 -12.93
C ASP A 285 -1.52 -23.59 -13.19
N HIS A 286 -2.02 -22.40 -13.47
CA HIS A 286 -3.42 -22.08 -13.79
C HIS A 286 -4.40 -22.27 -12.63
N ARG A 287 -3.89 -22.43 -11.40
CA ARG A 287 -4.71 -22.73 -10.22
C ARG A 287 -4.76 -21.55 -9.28
N VAL A 288 -5.93 -21.31 -8.75
CA VAL A 288 -6.12 -20.45 -7.58
C VAL A 288 -6.31 -21.33 -6.37
N ARG A 289 -5.52 -21.13 -5.31
CA ARG A 289 -5.58 -21.94 -4.09
C ARG A 289 -6.07 -21.10 -2.94
N ILE A 290 -6.92 -21.70 -2.11
CA ILE A 290 -7.49 -21.08 -0.93
C ILE A 290 -6.95 -21.80 0.30
N TYR A 291 -6.48 -21.01 1.27
CA TYR A 291 -5.90 -21.48 2.52
C TYR A 291 -6.65 -20.93 3.72
N ASN A 292 -6.69 -21.69 4.81
CA ASN A 292 -6.96 -21.11 6.12
C ASN A 292 -5.75 -20.28 6.53
N TYR A 293 -5.88 -18.97 6.61
CA TYR A 293 -4.74 -18.08 6.87
C TYR A 293 -4.08 -18.31 8.22
N ARG A 294 -4.86 -18.68 9.25
CA ARG A 294 -4.32 -18.93 10.61
C ARG A 294 -3.62 -20.27 10.72
N LYS A 295 -4.20 -21.32 10.10
CA LYS A 295 -3.71 -22.71 10.19
C LYS A 295 -2.73 -23.06 9.07
N GLY A 296 -2.76 -22.36 7.94
CA GLY A 296 -1.94 -22.60 6.77
C GLY A 296 -2.32 -23.87 5.97
N ASN A 297 -3.43 -24.54 6.30
CA ASN A 297 -3.88 -25.69 5.52
C ASN A 297 -4.68 -25.26 4.29
N ALA A 298 -4.49 -25.98 3.19
CA ALA A 298 -5.27 -25.79 1.97
C ALA A 298 -6.74 -26.17 2.21
N LEU A 299 -7.65 -25.36 1.72
CA LEU A 299 -9.10 -25.58 1.79
C LEU A 299 -9.69 -25.92 0.43
N ALA A 300 -9.21 -25.28 -0.65
CA ALA A 300 -9.69 -25.51 -2.00
C ALA A 300 -8.62 -25.21 -3.04
N ILE A 301 -8.75 -25.89 -4.19
CA ILE A 301 -7.99 -25.62 -5.41
C ILE A 301 -9.01 -25.38 -6.51
N LEU A 302 -9.04 -24.16 -7.05
CA LEU A 302 -9.96 -23.73 -8.07
C LEU A 302 -9.29 -23.89 -9.43
N LYS A 303 -9.93 -24.65 -10.34
CA LYS A 303 -9.39 -25.06 -11.65
C LYS A 303 -10.24 -24.52 -12.78
N TYR A 304 -10.46 -23.21 -12.81
CA TYR A 304 -11.25 -22.55 -13.86
C TYR A 304 -10.37 -22.05 -15.00
N HIS A 305 -9.26 -21.43 -14.65
CA HIS A 305 -8.37 -20.82 -15.62
C HIS A 305 -7.58 -21.84 -16.45
N HIS A 306 -7.26 -21.46 -17.69
CA HIS A 306 -6.57 -22.31 -18.67
C HIS A 306 -5.13 -21.82 -18.96
N ALA A 307 -4.73 -20.68 -18.40
CA ALA A 307 -3.39 -20.10 -18.47
C ALA A 307 -2.98 -19.54 -17.11
N THR A 308 -1.77 -18.96 -17.02
CA THR A 308 -1.21 -18.37 -15.80
C THR A 308 -2.23 -17.45 -15.10
N CYS A 309 -2.46 -17.70 -13.81
CA CYS A 309 -3.24 -16.78 -12.99
C CYS A 309 -2.35 -15.64 -12.52
N ASN A 310 -2.60 -14.40 -12.95
CA ASN A 310 -1.74 -13.25 -12.69
C ASN A 310 -2.11 -12.46 -11.43
N ALA A 311 -3.38 -12.55 -11.00
CA ALA A 311 -3.84 -11.78 -9.86
C ALA A 311 -4.99 -12.49 -9.14
N VAL A 312 -5.06 -12.25 -7.84
CA VAL A 312 -6.18 -12.62 -6.98
C VAL A 312 -6.40 -11.52 -5.95
N THR A 313 -7.66 -11.20 -5.67
CA THR A 313 -8.02 -10.19 -4.67
C THR A 313 -9.36 -10.51 -4.03
N TYR A 314 -9.53 -10.11 -2.77
CA TYR A 314 -10.81 -10.16 -2.07
C TYR A 314 -11.48 -8.80 -2.08
N SER A 315 -12.81 -8.78 -2.13
CA SER A 315 -13.61 -7.57 -1.88
C SER A 315 -13.48 -7.11 -0.43
N SER A 316 -13.63 -5.80 -0.21
CA SER A 316 -13.52 -5.20 1.13
C SER A 316 -14.57 -5.72 2.12
N ASP A 317 -15.73 -6.15 1.63
CA ASP A 317 -16.81 -6.77 2.43
C ASP A 317 -16.61 -8.27 2.68
N SER A 318 -15.48 -8.85 2.22
CA SER A 318 -15.11 -10.26 2.38
C SER A 318 -16.06 -11.27 1.72
N LYS A 319 -16.96 -10.84 0.81
CA LYS A 319 -17.94 -11.73 0.19
C LYS A 319 -17.45 -12.38 -1.09
N ILE A 320 -16.73 -11.62 -1.90
CA ILE A 320 -16.31 -12.03 -3.24
C ILE A 320 -14.79 -12.04 -3.32
N MET A 321 -14.26 -12.99 -4.04
CA MET A 321 -12.88 -13.03 -4.51
C MET A 321 -12.89 -12.95 -6.03
N ALA A 322 -11.98 -12.18 -6.60
CA ALA A 322 -11.74 -12.13 -8.03
C ALA A 322 -10.38 -12.73 -8.36
N SER A 323 -10.29 -13.48 -9.46
CA SER A 323 -9.03 -13.94 -10.05
C SER A 323 -8.96 -13.58 -11.52
N ALA A 324 -7.76 -13.23 -12.00
CA ALA A 324 -7.51 -12.87 -13.39
C ALA A 324 -6.35 -13.69 -13.97
N SER A 325 -6.46 -14.04 -15.25
CA SER A 325 -5.53 -14.94 -15.94
C SER A 325 -5.12 -14.41 -17.31
N GLU A 326 -4.02 -14.94 -17.82
CA GLU A 326 -3.57 -14.75 -19.21
C GLU A 326 -4.53 -15.33 -20.25
N ASP A 327 -5.47 -16.20 -19.83
CA ASP A 327 -6.55 -16.68 -20.69
C ASP A 327 -7.59 -15.59 -21.05
N ALA A 328 -7.31 -14.33 -20.70
CA ALA A 328 -8.17 -13.17 -20.90
C ALA A 328 -9.51 -13.24 -20.15
N THR A 329 -9.60 -14.08 -19.10
CA THR A 329 -10.79 -14.19 -18.25
C THR A 329 -10.56 -13.63 -16.85
N VAL A 330 -11.65 -13.13 -16.26
CA VAL A 330 -11.76 -12.80 -14.83
C VAL A 330 -12.86 -13.67 -14.24
N ALA A 331 -12.54 -14.41 -13.20
CA ALA A 331 -13.52 -15.23 -12.47
C ALA A 331 -13.86 -14.57 -11.13
N LEU A 332 -15.16 -14.57 -10.80
CA LEU A 332 -15.67 -14.11 -9.50
C LEU A 332 -16.11 -15.33 -8.69
N TRP A 333 -15.70 -15.38 -7.43
CA TRP A 333 -15.89 -16.50 -6.54
C TRP A 333 -16.58 -16.04 -5.26
N GLU A 334 -17.68 -16.68 -4.93
CA GLU A 334 -18.30 -16.57 -3.62
C GLU A 334 -17.86 -17.78 -2.80
N LEU A 335 -16.92 -17.56 -1.88
CA LEU A 335 -16.27 -18.62 -1.13
C LEU A 335 -16.41 -18.37 0.37
N TYR A 336 -16.99 -19.35 1.08
CA TYR A 336 -17.08 -19.33 2.54
C TYR A 336 -17.55 -17.95 3.05
N PRO A 337 -18.79 -17.54 2.74
CA PRO A 337 -19.29 -16.23 3.13
C PRO A 337 -19.09 -16.01 4.63
N PRO A 338 -18.76 -14.79 5.07
CA PRO A 338 -18.60 -14.52 6.48
C PRO A 338 -19.89 -14.81 7.21
N GLN A 339 -19.83 -15.70 8.22
CA GLN A 339 -20.98 -15.97 9.08
C GLN A 339 -21.23 -14.73 9.91
N ASN A 340 -22.39 -14.13 9.74
CA ASN A 340 -22.89 -13.10 10.66
C ASN A 340 -23.02 -13.77 12.05
N ARG A 341 -22.14 -13.41 12.97
CA ARG A 341 -22.40 -13.69 14.38
C ARG A 341 -23.45 -12.68 14.81
N ASN A 342 -24.69 -13.16 14.87
CA ASN A 342 -25.76 -12.47 15.59
C ASN A 342 -25.37 -12.32 17.06
#